data_dea7add942ffb96c5a68d934b4546826
#
_entry.id   dea7add942ffb96c5a68d934b4546826
#
_cell.length_a   1.000
_cell.length_b   1.000
_cell.length_c   1.000
_cell.angle_alpha   90.00
_cell.angle_beta   90.00
_cell.angle_gamma   90.00
#
_symmetry.space_group_name_H-M   'P 1'
#
loop_
_entity.id
_entity.type
_entity.pdbx_description
1 polymer ?
#
loop_
_entity_poly.entity_id
_entity_poly.type
_entity_poly.pdbx_seq_one_letter_code
_entity_poly.pdbx_strand_id
1 'polypeptide(L)'
;MRVALSVFLPRDRASIPVSRHIVWDALREIGVADDCAHDVAVAQSEACTNVVDHSGPGDEYEVSVEIDGERCTIRVVDTGRGFDESVVEDGAAADAERGRGIQLMKALVDRVHFRSDAGTGTAVHLEKTLRFREGAVFADRRGRPGE
;
A
#
# COMPACT_ATOMS: atom_id res chain seq x y z
N MET A 1 12.31 10.99 -10.36
CA MET A 1 11.53 11.46 -9.18
C MET A 1 11.49 10.37 -8.13
N ARG A 2 11.69 10.78 -6.90
CA ARG A 2 11.54 9.88 -5.77
C ARG A 2 10.71 10.55 -4.69
N VAL A 3 9.67 9.87 -4.23
CA VAL A 3 8.80 10.37 -3.15
C VAL A 3 8.73 9.28 -2.10
N ALA A 4 8.86 9.67 -0.85
CA ALA A 4 8.69 8.75 0.27
C ALA A 4 7.90 9.44 1.37
N LEU A 5 6.89 8.76 1.88
CA LEU A 5 6.11 9.27 3.01
C LEU A 5 5.73 8.12 3.93
N SER A 6 5.55 8.44 5.20
CA SER A 6 5.06 7.50 6.20
C SER A 6 4.09 8.20 7.11
N VAL A 7 3.02 7.51 7.48
CA VAL A 7 2.08 7.99 8.47
C VAL A 7 1.81 6.89 9.48
N PHE A 8 1.65 7.29 10.74
CA PHE A 8 1.27 6.41 11.82
C PHE A 8 -0.17 6.72 12.21
N LEU A 9 -0.98 5.70 12.25
CA LEU A 9 -2.42 5.86 12.46
C LEU A 9 -2.91 4.95 13.58
N PRO A 10 -3.97 5.36 14.30
CA PRO A 10 -4.59 4.48 15.29
C PRO A 10 -5.15 3.23 14.63
N ARG A 11 -5.07 2.11 15.31
CA ARG A 11 -5.69 0.86 14.86
C ARG A 11 -7.19 0.90 15.09
N ASP A 12 -7.85 1.68 14.26
CA ASP A 12 -9.28 1.91 14.27
C ASP A 12 -9.72 1.99 12.83
N ARG A 13 -10.82 1.35 12.51
CA ARG A 13 -11.34 1.36 11.13
C ARG A 13 -11.59 2.77 10.61
N ALA A 14 -11.88 3.72 11.50
CA ALA A 14 -12.06 5.12 11.11
C ALA A 14 -10.81 5.74 10.51
N SER A 15 -9.63 5.19 10.78
CA SER A 15 -8.37 5.69 10.22
C SER A 15 -8.15 5.24 8.77
N ILE A 16 -8.85 4.21 8.31
CA ILE A 16 -8.64 3.66 6.96
C ILE A 16 -8.99 4.67 5.87
N PRO A 17 -10.14 5.36 5.91
CA PRO A 17 -10.40 6.42 4.93
C PRO A 17 -9.38 7.55 4.97
N VAL A 18 -8.83 7.86 6.14
CA VAL A 18 -7.79 8.90 6.28
C VAL A 18 -6.57 8.50 5.47
N SER A 19 -6.05 7.28 5.66
CA SER A 19 -4.89 6.80 4.93
C SER A 19 -5.17 6.74 3.42
N ARG A 20 -6.37 6.31 3.03
CA ARG A 20 -6.75 6.23 1.63
C ARG A 20 -6.72 7.60 0.96
N HIS A 21 -7.24 8.62 1.63
CA HIS A 21 -7.24 9.98 1.09
C HIS A 21 -5.83 10.53 0.96
N ILE A 22 -4.96 10.26 1.94
CA ILE A 22 -3.56 10.71 1.87
C ILE A 22 -2.87 10.09 0.65
N VAL A 23 -3.03 8.79 0.45
CA VAL A 23 -2.42 8.09 -0.68
C VAL A 23 -3.00 8.58 -2.00
N TRP A 24 -4.33 8.67 -2.07
CA TRP A 24 -5.02 9.15 -3.27
C TRP A 24 -4.55 10.55 -3.67
N ASP A 25 -4.55 11.48 -2.71
CA ASP A 25 -4.17 12.87 -2.98
C ASP A 25 -2.70 12.97 -3.41
N ALA A 26 -1.81 12.21 -2.75
CA ALA A 26 -0.39 12.22 -3.10
C ALA A 26 -0.19 11.72 -4.54
N LEU A 27 -0.83 10.62 -4.91
CA LEU A 27 -0.70 10.06 -6.25
C LEU A 27 -1.23 11.02 -7.31
N ARG A 28 -2.38 11.60 -7.07
CA ARG A 28 -2.96 12.54 -8.03
C ARG A 28 -2.13 13.80 -8.18
N GLU A 29 -1.59 14.29 -7.08
CA GLU A 29 -0.78 15.52 -7.10
C GLU A 29 0.48 15.35 -7.92
N ILE A 30 1.08 14.18 -7.90
CA ILE A 30 2.27 13.92 -8.72
C ILE A 30 1.93 13.52 -10.16
N GLY A 31 0.64 13.40 -10.49
CA GLY A 31 0.21 13.19 -11.87
C GLY A 31 -0.14 11.77 -12.26
N VAL A 32 -0.34 10.89 -11.29
CA VAL A 32 -0.78 9.52 -11.59
C VAL A 32 -2.18 9.54 -12.17
N ALA A 33 -2.42 8.72 -13.20
CA ALA A 33 -3.73 8.62 -13.84
C ALA A 33 -4.78 8.18 -12.83
N ASP A 34 -5.99 8.71 -12.96
CA ASP A 34 -7.05 8.50 -11.97
C ASP A 34 -7.38 7.03 -11.73
N ASP A 35 -7.47 6.23 -12.77
CA ASP A 35 -7.78 4.81 -12.61
C ASP A 35 -6.66 4.06 -11.90
N CYS A 36 -5.42 4.40 -12.20
CA CYS A 36 -4.26 3.81 -11.53
C CYS A 36 -4.21 4.23 -10.06
N ALA A 37 -4.41 5.51 -9.78
CA ALA A 37 -4.45 6.02 -8.41
C ALA A 37 -5.59 5.38 -7.61
N HIS A 38 -6.73 5.16 -8.25
CA HIS A 38 -7.87 4.49 -7.62
C HIS A 38 -7.52 3.05 -7.23
N ASP A 39 -6.92 2.31 -8.15
CA ASP A 39 -6.51 0.92 -7.88
C ASP A 39 -5.56 0.84 -6.69
N VAL A 40 -4.58 1.73 -6.64
CA VAL A 40 -3.62 1.78 -5.54
C VAL A 40 -4.33 2.12 -4.22
N ALA A 41 -5.20 3.11 -4.24
CA ALA A 41 -5.91 3.56 -3.03
C ALA A 41 -6.82 2.46 -2.47
N VAL A 42 -7.51 1.73 -3.34
CA VAL A 42 -8.36 0.61 -2.91
C VAL A 42 -7.52 -0.53 -2.35
N ALA A 43 -6.45 -0.90 -3.04
CA ALA A 43 -5.56 -1.97 -2.56
C ALA A 43 -4.93 -1.60 -1.20
N GLN A 44 -4.51 -0.36 -1.05
CA GLN A 44 -3.97 0.15 0.19
C GLN A 44 -5.00 0.08 1.32
N SER A 45 -6.27 0.41 1.03
CA SER A 45 -7.34 0.31 2.02
C SER A 45 -7.55 -1.12 2.49
N GLU A 46 -7.47 -2.09 1.57
CA GLU A 46 -7.59 -3.50 1.93
C GLU A 46 -6.43 -3.96 2.80
N ALA A 47 -5.22 -3.47 2.51
CA ALA A 47 -4.06 -3.75 3.33
C ALA A 47 -4.24 -3.20 4.75
N CYS A 48 -4.75 -1.98 4.86
CA CYS A 48 -5.03 -1.36 6.17
C CYS A 48 -6.10 -2.14 6.93
N THR A 49 -7.14 -2.60 6.25
CA THR A 49 -8.19 -3.41 6.88
C THR A 49 -7.60 -4.70 7.46
N ASN A 50 -6.72 -5.35 6.72
CA ASN A 50 -6.06 -6.55 7.22
C ASN A 50 -5.24 -6.26 8.48
N VAL A 51 -4.51 -5.17 8.50
CA VAL A 51 -3.70 -4.82 9.67
C VAL A 51 -4.59 -4.44 10.86
N VAL A 52 -5.61 -3.62 10.63
CA VAL A 52 -6.50 -3.17 11.71
C VAL A 52 -7.28 -4.34 12.32
N ASP A 53 -7.80 -5.23 11.47
CA ASP A 53 -8.69 -6.30 11.94
C ASP A 53 -7.95 -7.54 12.44
N HIS A 54 -6.77 -7.84 11.91
CA HIS A 54 -6.12 -9.13 12.13
C HIS A 54 -4.73 -9.05 12.74
N SER A 55 -4.26 -7.86 13.03
CA SER A 55 -2.96 -7.67 13.63
C SER A 55 -2.99 -8.08 15.11
N GLY A 56 -1.82 -8.38 15.67
CA GLY A 56 -1.70 -8.66 17.10
C GLY A 56 -1.90 -7.42 17.96
N PRO A 57 -1.53 -7.49 19.23
CA PRO A 57 -1.71 -6.36 20.14
C PRO A 57 -0.93 -5.13 19.68
N GLY A 58 -1.50 -3.97 19.87
CA GLY A 58 -0.90 -2.70 19.49
C GLY A 58 -1.99 -1.69 19.19
N ASP A 59 -1.65 -0.41 19.35
CA ASP A 59 -2.61 0.68 19.22
C ASP A 59 -2.48 1.42 17.90
N GLU A 60 -1.44 1.13 17.14
CA GLU A 60 -1.04 1.94 15.99
C GLU A 60 -0.54 1.05 14.87
N TYR A 61 -0.66 1.55 13.64
CA TYR A 61 -0.02 0.92 12.49
C TYR A 61 0.61 2.00 11.62
N GLU A 62 1.53 1.58 10.78
CA GLU A 62 2.26 2.47 9.88
C GLU A 62 1.89 2.17 8.44
N VAL A 63 1.62 3.22 7.67
CA VAL A 63 1.49 3.15 6.20
C VAL A 63 2.65 3.92 5.62
N SER A 64 3.47 3.27 4.82
CA SER A 64 4.55 3.93 4.10
C SER A 64 4.37 3.77 2.61
N VAL A 65 4.65 4.83 1.87
CA VAL A 65 4.56 4.87 0.42
C VAL A 65 5.90 5.35 -0.11
N GLU A 66 6.45 4.62 -1.05
CA GLU A 66 7.66 5.02 -1.74
C GLU A 66 7.41 4.92 -3.23
N ILE A 67 7.74 6.00 -3.94
CA ILE A 67 7.64 6.06 -5.40
C ILE A 67 9.02 6.37 -5.93
N ASP A 68 9.50 5.53 -6.83
CA ASP A 68 10.79 5.71 -7.49
C ASP A 68 10.56 5.52 -8.98
N GLY A 69 10.62 6.63 -9.71
CA GLY A 69 10.23 6.63 -11.11
C GLY A 69 8.76 6.27 -11.27
N GLU A 70 8.49 5.13 -11.87
CA GLU A 70 7.12 4.64 -12.03
C GLU A 70 6.76 3.51 -11.05
N ARG A 71 7.71 3.09 -10.22
CA ARG A 71 7.45 2.01 -9.26
C ARG A 71 6.92 2.59 -7.95
N CYS A 72 5.77 2.11 -7.54
CA CYS A 72 5.16 2.46 -6.26
C CYS A 72 5.20 1.26 -5.34
N THR A 73 5.70 1.44 -4.13
CA THR A 73 5.73 0.42 -3.09
C THR A 73 4.97 0.94 -1.89
N ILE A 74 4.04 0.16 -1.39
CA ILE A 74 3.28 0.50 -0.18
C ILE A 74 3.48 -0.61 0.83
N ARG A 75 3.78 -0.21 2.07
CA ARG A 75 3.88 -1.13 3.20
C ARG A 75 2.92 -0.71 4.28
N VAL A 76 2.18 -1.67 4.79
CA VAL A 76 1.27 -1.44 5.92
C VAL A 76 1.64 -2.45 6.98
N VAL A 77 2.10 -1.98 8.14
CA VAL A 77 2.57 -2.85 9.21
C VAL A 77 2.10 -2.29 10.55
N ASP A 78 1.88 -3.16 11.52
CA ASP A 78 1.67 -2.68 12.87
C ASP A 78 3.01 -2.21 13.46
N THR A 79 2.97 -1.19 14.31
CA THR A 79 4.21 -0.63 14.86
C THR A 79 4.90 -1.60 15.79
N GLY A 80 6.24 -1.54 15.78
CA GLY A 80 7.07 -2.40 16.61
C GLY A 80 7.38 -3.74 15.98
N ARG A 81 6.83 -4.03 14.80
CA ARG A 81 7.06 -5.28 14.06
C ARG A 81 7.70 -4.95 12.73
N GLY A 82 8.88 -5.46 12.49
CA GLY A 82 9.48 -5.33 11.17
C GLY A 82 8.78 -6.24 10.16
N PHE A 83 8.87 -5.88 8.90
CA PHE A 83 8.45 -6.77 7.82
C PHE A 83 9.58 -7.74 7.51
N ASP A 84 9.30 -9.02 7.69
CA ASP A 84 10.26 -10.08 7.40
C ASP A 84 9.82 -10.80 6.12
N GLU A 85 10.47 -10.48 5.02
CA GLU A 85 10.13 -11.04 3.72
C GLU A 85 10.38 -12.54 3.62
N SER A 86 11.18 -13.10 4.53
CA SER A 86 11.45 -14.54 4.51
C SER A 86 10.25 -15.38 4.96
N VAL A 87 9.23 -14.76 5.55
CA VAL A 87 8.05 -15.46 6.10
C VAL A 87 6.78 -14.96 5.42
N VAL A 88 6.85 -14.66 4.14
CA VAL A 88 5.68 -14.17 3.41
C VAL A 88 4.78 -15.33 2.99
N GLU A 89 3.51 -15.22 3.35
CA GLU A 89 2.48 -16.14 2.86
C GLU A 89 1.70 -15.45 1.75
N ASP A 90 1.66 -16.10 0.59
CA ASP A 90 1.04 -15.53 -0.59
C ASP A 90 -0.39 -16.06 -0.75
N GLY A 91 -1.33 -15.38 -0.13
CA GLY A 91 -2.74 -15.61 -0.39
C GLY A 91 -3.39 -16.77 0.34
N ALA A 92 -2.72 -17.43 1.24
CA ALA A 92 -3.31 -18.49 2.07
C ALA A 92 -3.96 -17.85 3.29
N ALA A 93 -5.18 -17.39 3.14
CA ALA A 93 -5.86 -16.68 4.22
C ALA A 93 -6.47 -17.66 5.23
N ALA A 94 -6.40 -17.29 6.51
CA ALA A 94 -6.99 -18.08 7.57
C ALA A 94 -8.52 -18.02 7.55
N ASP A 95 -9.10 -16.96 6.99
CA ASP A 95 -10.54 -16.81 6.88
C ASP A 95 -10.93 -16.26 5.50
N ALA A 96 -12.21 -16.44 5.14
CA ALA A 96 -12.70 -16.05 3.82
C ALA A 96 -12.67 -14.53 3.61
N GLU A 97 -12.88 -13.75 4.66
CA GLU A 97 -12.89 -12.30 4.57
C GLU A 97 -11.51 -11.76 4.23
N ARG A 98 -10.48 -12.26 4.93
CA ARG A 98 -9.09 -11.90 4.65
C ARG A 98 -8.69 -12.37 3.25
N GLY A 99 -9.13 -13.56 2.83
CA GLY A 99 -8.86 -14.09 1.51
C GLY A 99 -9.42 -13.23 0.40
N ARG A 100 -10.63 -12.70 0.59
CA ARG A 100 -11.23 -11.79 -0.40
C ARG A 100 -10.43 -10.49 -0.51
N GLY A 101 -9.98 -9.92 0.60
CA GLY A 101 -9.15 -8.73 0.60
C GLY A 101 -7.83 -8.95 -0.14
N ILE A 102 -7.18 -10.08 0.10
CA ILE A 102 -5.94 -10.42 -0.58
C ILE A 102 -6.16 -10.60 -2.07
N GLN A 103 -7.25 -11.28 -2.48
CA GLN A 103 -7.57 -11.44 -3.89
C GLN A 103 -7.84 -10.11 -4.57
N LEU A 104 -8.53 -9.20 -3.89
CA LEU A 104 -8.78 -7.87 -4.42
C LEU A 104 -7.46 -7.11 -4.61
N MET A 105 -6.58 -7.13 -3.62
CA MET A 105 -5.27 -6.51 -3.75
C MET A 105 -4.51 -7.07 -4.96
N LYS A 106 -4.50 -8.39 -5.13
CA LYS A 106 -3.80 -9.03 -6.25
C LYS A 106 -4.38 -8.64 -7.60
N ALA A 107 -5.67 -8.34 -7.65
CA ALA A 107 -6.32 -7.90 -8.88
C ALA A 107 -5.96 -6.47 -9.25
N LEU A 108 -5.62 -5.64 -8.28
CA LEU A 108 -5.44 -4.20 -8.46
C LEU A 108 -3.99 -3.76 -8.56
N VAL A 109 -3.05 -4.54 -8.03
CA VAL A 109 -1.63 -4.19 -8.05
C VAL A 109 -0.82 -5.32 -8.66
N ASP A 110 0.46 -5.08 -8.91
CA ASP A 110 1.33 -6.02 -9.62
C ASP A 110 1.84 -7.14 -8.71
N ARG A 111 2.06 -6.83 -7.43
CA ARG A 111 2.56 -7.79 -6.45
C ARG A 111 1.99 -7.52 -5.08
N VAL A 112 1.67 -8.59 -4.37
CA VAL A 112 1.24 -8.56 -2.97
C VAL A 112 2.08 -9.55 -2.19
N HIS A 113 2.72 -9.08 -1.12
CA HIS A 113 3.36 -9.93 -0.13
C HIS A 113 2.62 -9.72 1.18
N PHE A 114 2.17 -10.80 1.76
CA PHE A 114 1.35 -10.76 2.97
C PHE A 114 1.95 -11.66 4.03
N ARG A 115 2.03 -11.14 5.25
CA ARG A 115 2.46 -11.91 6.41
C ARG A 115 1.51 -11.65 7.55
N SER A 116 1.05 -12.72 8.18
CA SER A 116 0.24 -12.63 9.39
C SER A 116 0.62 -13.77 10.32
N ASP A 117 1.16 -13.42 11.48
CA ASP A 117 1.53 -14.39 12.51
C ASP A 117 0.64 -14.16 13.73
N ALA A 118 0.07 -15.23 14.27
CA ALA A 118 -0.76 -15.13 15.46
C ALA A 118 0.03 -14.51 16.60
N GLY A 119 -0.48 -13.41 17.16
CA GLY A 119 0.14 -12.72 18.28
C GLY A 119 1.32 -11.83 17.93
N THR A 120 1.82 -11.83 16.70
CA THR A 120 2.97 -11.02 16.31
C THR A 120 2.64 -9.88 15.37
N GLY A 121 1.50 -9.94 14.70
CA GLY A 121 1.05 -8.85 13.86
C GLY A 121 0.88 -9.21 12.39
N THR A 122 0.55 -8.21 11.62
CA THR A 122 0.28 -8.34 10.19
C THR A 122 1.11 -7.30 9.44
N ALA A 123 1.68 -7.72 8.32
CA ALA A 123 2.39 -6.83 7.41
C ALA A 123 1.95 -7.12 5.98
N VAL A 124 1.73 -6.07 5.21
CA VAL A 124 1.35 -6.18 3.80
C VAL A 124 2.28 -5.29 2.99
N HIS A 125 2.78 -5.82 1.90
CA HIS A 125 3.66 -5.10 0.99
C HIS A 125 3.05 -5.18 -0.42
N LEU A 126 2.78 -4.02 -1.00
CA LEU A 126 2.19 -3.90 -2.33
C LEU A 126 3.17 -3.22 -3.28
N GLU A 127 3.24 -3.70 -4.52
CA GLU A 127 4.03 -3.06 -5.57
C GLU A 127 3.13 -2.82 -6.78
N LYS A 128 3.24 -1.62 -7.33
CA LYS A 128 2.45 -1.21 -8.50
C LYS A 128 3.31 -0.37 -9.44
N THR A 129 3.24 -0.67 -10.73
CA THR A 129 3.80 0.20 -11.76
C THR A 129 2.77 1.28 -12.05
N LEU A 130 3.17 2.53 -11.85
CA LEU A 130 2.27 3.67 -12.00
C LEU A 130 2.15 4.07 -13.46
N ARG A 131 0.95 4.53 -13.83
CA ARG A 131 0.71 5.21 -15.10
C ARG A 131 0.40 6.66 -14.79
N PHE A 132 1.01 7.57 -15.53
CA PHE A 132 0.85 8.99 -15.33
C PHE A 132 -0.11 9.56 -16.36
N ARG A 133 -0.79 10.66 -15.98
CA ARG A 133 -1.65 11.39 -16.91
C ARG A 133 -0.78 11.97 -18.03
N GLU A 134 -1.36 12.05 -19.20
CA GLU A 134 -0.70 12.73 -20.32
C GLU A 134 -0.44 14.19 -19.94
N GLY A 135 0.80 14.66 -20.19
CA GLY A 135 1.19 16.01 -19.83
C GLY A 135 1.55 16.23 -18.36
N ALA A 136 1.55 15.17 -17.55
CA ALA A 136 1.97 15.31 -16.16
C ALA A 136 3.45 15.68 -16.08
N VAL A 137 3.78 16.63 -15.21
CA VAL A 137 5.14 17.16 -15.09
C VAL A 137 6.16 16.07 -14.79
N PHE A 138 5.82 15.16 -13.89
CA PHE A 138 6.74 14.11 -13.47
C PHE A 138 6.84 12.98 -14.50
N ALA A 139 5.79 12.73 -15.26
CA ALA A 139 5.84 11.77 -16.37
C ALA A 139 6.77 12.24 -17.47
N ASP A 140 6.76 13.53 -17.76
CA ASP A 140 7.57 14.12 -18.84
C ASP A 140 9.07 14.02 -18.56
N ARG A 141 9.45 13.94 -17.30
CA ARG A 141 10.87 13.84 -16.95
C ARG A 141 11.43 12.43 -17.07
N ARG A 142 10.56 11.45 -17.17
CA ARG A 142 10.98 10.07 -17.22
C ARG A 142 11.44 9.73 -18.63
N GLY A 143 12.67 9.23 -18.73
CA GLY A 143 13.20 8.76 -19.97
C GLY A 143 13.58 9.84 -20.98
N ARG A 144 13.68 11.10 -20.56
CA ARG A 144 14.16 12.17 -21.42
C ARG A 144 15.67 12.33 -21.27
N PRO A 145 16.45 12.04 -22.31
CA PRO A 145 17.89 12.23 -22.23
C PRO A 145 18.23 13.71 -22.05
N GLY A 146 19.17 14.01 -21.18
CA GLY A 146 19.66 15.37 -21.00
C GLY A 146 18.85 16.26 -20.07
N GLU A 147 17.85 15.72 -19.42
CA GLU A 147 17.07 16.45 -18.43
C GLU A 147 17.37 16.02 -17.01
#